data_2f4e39b44626a5d8991b2d4b37711eb7
#
_entry.id   2f4e39b44626a5d8991b2d4b37711eb7
#
_cell.length_a   1.000
_cell.length_b   1.000
_cell.length_c   1.000
_cell.angle_alpha   90.00
_cell.angle_beta   90.00
_cell.angle_gamma   90.00
#
_symmetry.space_group_name_H-M   'P 1'
#
loop_
_entity.id
_entity.type
_entity.pdbx_description
1 polymer ?
#
loop_
_entity_poly.entity_id
_entity_poly.type
_entity_poly.pdbx_seq_one_letter_code
_entity_poly.pdbx_strand_id
1 'polypeptide(L)'
;GNNILSFRYGSVQGVINNNTGEITMELPAGTATSFAPVIEVSPFATVSPASGVKQDFSKTVTYVVTAENGNTNTYNVNVSFTGAVAENEYKDDLQNVVNKIITRYSSTADDDWEWMNLGFYQGKLANYDGGYDLAGQIGDLDTTTSVAMTNIARTIMMLTARGFDCSNLAQYNDGQPFIDSKGNEVDNLAATMYNYAGTYTINGPIFGLISLDMGNYTIPDNAIWTRDAFMDVILNHVYLSDGFDTDMVAMLMQSIAPYANDEVYGERVRAKLEEGVSII
;
A
#
# COMPACT_ATOMS: atom_id res chain seq x y z
N GLY A 1 32.76 16.81 -17.52
CA GLY A 1 31.67 16.77 -18.49
C GLY A 1 30.35 17.27 -17.89
N ASN A 2 29.38 17.59 -18.72
CA ASN A 2 28.06 18.12 -18.32
C ASN A 2 26.91 17.35 -19.00
N ASN A 3 27.06 16.05 -19.19
CA ASN A 3 26.09 15.22 -19.86
C ASN A 3 25.24 14.40 -18.84
N ILE A 4 23.97 14.17 -19.18
CA ILE A 4 23.20 13.08 -18.61
C ILE A 4 23.64 11.79 -19.30
N LEU A 5 24.06 10.80 -18.51
CA LEU A 5 24.53 9.49 -18.99
C LEU A 5 23.42 8.43 -18.94
N SER A 6 22.52 8.57 -17.97
CA SER A 6 21.38 7.69 -17.79
C SER A 6 20.21 8.48 -17.24
N PHE A 7 19.00 8.20 -17.73
CA PHE A 7 17.75 8.74 -17.23
C PHE A 7 16.74 7.60 -17.22
N ARG A 8 16.27 7.15 -16.05
CA ARG A 8 15.40 6.00 -15.94
C ARG A 8 14.31 6.16 -14.88
N TYR A 9 13.21 5.46 -15.09
CA TYR A 9 12.15 5.27 -14.09
C TYR A 9 11.75 3.79 -14.05
N GLY A 10 11.95 3.15 -12.90
CA GLY A 10 11.86 1.69 -12.79
C GLY A 10 12.83 1.01 -13.76
N SER A 11 12.33 0.07 -14.55
CA SER A 11 13.09 -0.63 -15.59
C SER A 11 13.15 0.11 -16.94
N VAL A 12 12.40 1.22 -17.10
CA VAL A 12 12.33 1.95 -18.36
C VAL A 12 13.48 2.96 -18.45
N GLN A 13 14.23 2.88 -19.54
CA GLN A 13 15.36 3.78 -19.85
C GLN A 13 14.90 4.83 -20.87
N GLY A 14 15.18 6.12 -20.58
CA GLY A 14 14.96 7.20 -21.54
C GLY A 14 16.03 7.21 -22.63
N VAL A 15 15.64 7.62 -23.84
CA VAL A 15 16.54 7.84 -24.96
C VAL A 15 17.11 9.25 -24.89
N ILE A 16 18.43 9.36 -24.75
CA ILE A 16 19.14 10.63 -24.52
C ILE A 16 19.82 11.06 -25.82
N ASN A 17 19.53 12.28 -26.27
CA ASN A 17 20.24 12.94 -27.33
C ASN A 17 21.10 14.08 -26.78
N ASN A 18 22.38 13.82 -26.56
CA ASN A 18 23.31 14.79 -26.00
C ASN A 18 23.62 15.97 -26.96
N ASN A 19 23.33 15.87 -28.26
CA ASN A 19 23.54 16.95 -29.22
C ASN A 19 22.40 17.98 -29.19
N THR A 20 21.19 17.53 -28.97
CA THR A 20 20.01 18.43 -28.94
C THR A 20 19.57 18.77 -27.52
N GLY A 21 20.07 18.06 -26.51
CA GLY A 21 19.59 18.19 -25.13
C GLY A 21 18.15 17.66 -24.95
N GLU A 22 17.73 16.70 -25.76
CA GLU A 22 16.43 16.08 -25.62
C GLU A 22 16.53 14.70 -24.99
N ILE A 23 15.62 14.41 -24.09
CA ILE A 23 15.39 13.08 -23.55
C ILE A 23 13.93 12.70 -23.79
N THR A 24 13.72 11.56 -24.43
CA THR A 24 12.38 10.99 -24.61
C THR A 24 12.25 9.70 -23.83
N MET A 25 11.11 9.51 -23.17
CA MET A 25 10.78 8.29 -22.44
C MET A 25 9.35 7.88 -22.76
N GLU A 26 9.14 6.61 -22.95
CA GLU A 26 7.81 6.05 -23.14
C GLU A 26 7.45 5.16 -21.96
N LEU A 27 6.38 5.51 -21.24
CA LEU A 27 5.88 4.77 -20.10
C LEU A 27 4.52 4.17 -20.40
N PRO A 28 4.16 3.04 -19.78
CA PRO A 28 2.83 2.45 -19.93
C PRO A 28 1.72 3.45 -19.58
N ALA A 29 0.62 3.42 -20.34
CA ALA A 29 -0.58 4.17 -19.99
C ALA A 29 -1.06 3.79 -18.57
N GLY A 30 -1.50 4.78 -17.81
CA GLY A 30 -1.87 4.59 -16.40
C GLY A 30 -0.71 4.75 -15.41
N THR A 31 0.54 4.88 -15.89
CA THR A 31 1.64 5.31 -15.01
C THR A 31 1.36 6.72 -14.49
N ALA A 32 1.57 6.96 -13.20
CA ALA A 32 1.42 8.29 -12.63
C ALA A 32 2.32 9.30 -13.37
N THR A 33 1.77 10.44 -13.76
CA THR A 33 2.52 11.49 -14.47
C THR A 33 3.56 12.18 -13.60
N SER A 34 3.45 12.05 -12.28
CA SER A 34 4.40 12.60 -11.33
C SER A 34 5.21 11.48 -10.69
N PHE A 35 6.51 11.44 -11.00
CA PHE A 35 7.44 10.43 -10.48
C PHE A 35 8.85 10.99 -10.28
N ALA A 36 9.71 10.20 -9.61
CA ALA A 36 11.09 10.54 -9.29
C ALA A 36 12.04 9.72 -10.20
N PRO A 37 12.66 10.31 -11.24
CA PRO A 37 13.58 9.59 -12.11
C PRO A 37 14.94 9.40 -11.42
N VAL A 38 15.62 8.31 -11.74
CA VAL A 38 17.03 8.10 -11.40
C VAL A 38 17.89 8.62 -12.56
N ILE A 39 18.79 9.56 -12.24
CA ILE A 39 19.60 10.26 -13.22
C ILE A 39 21.08 10.06 -12.89
N GLU A 40 21.84 9.60 -13.85
CA GLU A 40 23.31 9.56 -13.78
C GLU A 40 23.90 10.63 -14.68
N VAL A 41 24.88 11.35 -14.17
CA VAL A 41 25.55 12.44 -14.91
C VAL A 41 27.05 12.19 -15.02
N SER A 42 27.70 12.95 -15.86
CA SER A 42 29.17 12.92 -15.99
C SER A 42 29.87 13.03 -14.64
N PRO A 43 31.06 12.38 -14.44
CA PRO A 43 31.80 12.47 -13.20
C PRO A 43 32.02 13.93 -12.77
N PHE A 44 31.82 14.21 -11.48
CA PHE A 44 31.95 15.53 -10.83
C PHE A 44 30.94 16.59 -11.32
N ALA A 45 29.91 16.18 -12.10
CA ALA A 45 28.81 17.08 -12.45
C ALA A 45 27.63 16.95 -11.44
N THR A 46 26.81 18.00 -11.38
CA THR A 46 25.57 18.03 -10.64
C THR A 46 24.40 18.21 -11.60
N VAL A 47 23.20 17.81 -11.20
CA VAL A 47 21.97 17.99 -11.98
C VAL A 47 20.89 18.66 -11.14
N SER A 48 20.14 19.56 -11.74
CA SER A 48 18.99 20.21 -11.12
C SER A 48 17.79 20.19 -12.08
N PRO A 49 16.60 19.72 -11.63
CA PRO A 49 16.30 19.04 -10.35
C PRO A 49 17.18 17.82 -10.09
N ALA A 50 17.44 17.49 -8.81
CA ALA A 50 18.32 16.38 -8.46
C ALA A 50 17.71 15.02 -8.83
N SER A 51 18.58 14.00 -9.01
CA SER A 51 18.18 12.61 -9.16
C SER A 51 17.31 12.18 -7.97
N GLY A 52 16.22 11.45 -8.22
CA GLY A 52 15.29 11.00 -7.19
C GLY A 52 14.27 12.05 -6.71
N VAL A 53 14.34 13.29 -7.21
CA VAL A 53 13.33 14.31 -6.88
C VAL A 53 12.12 14.19 -7.80
N LYS A 54 10.95 14.10 -7.20
CA LYS A 54 9.66 13.96 -7.91
C LYS A 54 9.36 15.18 -8.77
N GLN A 55 9.04 14.95 -10.05
CA GLN A 55 8.66 15.96 -11.03
C GLN A 55 7.34 15.57 -11.71
N ASP A 56 6.65 16.57 -12.29
CA ASP A 56 5.43 16.36 -13.07
C ASP A 56 5.76 16.28 -14.56
N PHE A 57 5.74 15.08 -15.11
CA PHE A 57 5.99 14.77 -16.52
C PHE A 57 4.73 14.77 -17.40
N SER A 58 3.60 15.30 -16.92
CA SER A 58 2.47 15.63 -17.78
C SER A 58 2.82 16.73 -18.79
N LYS A 59 3.95 17.41 -18.57
CA LYS A 59 4.56 18.45 -19.41
C LYS A 59 6.06 18.23 -19.47
N THR A 60 6.75 18.89 -20.43
CA THR A 60 8.20 18.89 -20.53
C THR A 60 8.83 19.34 -19.22
N VAL A 61 9.79 18.58 -18.71
CA VAL A 61 10.58 18.91 -17.53
C VAL A 61 12.03 19.21 -17.96
N THR A 62 12.53 20.37 -17.54
CA THR A 62 13.88 20.80 -17.89
C THR A 62 14.86 20.49 -16.78
N TYR A 63 15.97 19.84 -17.12
CA TYR A 63 17.09 19.55 -16.25
C TYR A 63 18.34 20.33 -16.70
N VAL A 64 19.09 20.86 -15.75
CA VAL A 64 20.37 21.54 -16.01
C VAL A 64 21.49 20.72 -15.37
N VAL A 65 22.45 20.29 -16.16
CA VAL A 65 23.66 19.63 -15.67
C VAL A 65 24.77 20.64 -15.62
N THR A 66 25.43 20.75 -14.48
CA THR A 66 26.58 21.67 -14.27
C THR A 66 27.82 20.85 -14.02
N ALA A 67 28.82 21.03 -14.88
CA ALA A 67 30.14 20.42 -14.73
C ALA A 67 30.95 21.10 -13.61
N GLU A 68 32.02 20.46 -13.13
CA GLU A 68 32.91 20.98 -12.10
C GLU A 68 33.50 22.36 -12.43
N ASN A 69 33.71 22.64 -13.71
CA ASN A 69 34.22 23.94 -14.18
C ASN A 69 33.14 25.00 -14.40
N GLY A 70 31.89 24.73 -14.00
CA GLY A 70 30.75 25.64 -14.10
C GLY A 70 30.04 25.64 -15.47
N ASN A 71 30.50 24.91 -16.47
CA ASN A 71 29.82 24.81 -17.75
C ASN A 71 28.52 24.02 -17.58
N THR A 72 27.45 24.52 -18.19
CA THR A 72 26.13 23.89 -18.09
C THR A 72 25.69 23.28 -19.41
N ASN A 73 24.84 22.27 -19.32
CA ASN A 73 24.07 21.74 -20.43
C ASN A 73 22.59 21.56 -19.98
N THR A 74 21.65 21.80 -20.87
CA THR A 74 20.23 21.75 -20.58
C THR A 74 19.59 20.59 -21.32
N TYR A 75 18.73 19.83 -20.60
CA TYR A 75 17.99 18.72 -21.15
C TYR A 75 16.49 18.93 -20.95
N ASN A 76 15.73 18.79 -22.03
CA ASN A 76 14.27 18.80 -22.02
C ASN A 76 13.76 17.36 -22.07
N VAL A 77 13.11 16.93 -20.99
CA VAL A 77 12.57 15.59 -20.86
C VAL A 77 11.10 15.58 -21.26
N ASN A 78 10.78 14.81 -22.28
CA ASN A 78 9.42 14.58 -22.76
C ASN A 78 9.05 13.12 -22.50
N VAL A 79 8.00 12.91 -21.69
CA VAL A 79 7.50 11.57 -21.40
C VAL A 79 6.18 11.39 -22.12
N SER A 80 6.09 10.34 -22.91
CA SER A 80 4.82 9.87 -23.49
C SER A 80 4.28 8.71 -22.64
N PHE A 81 3.01 8.77 -22.36
CA PHE A 81 2.29 7.68 -21.69
C PHE A 81 1.49 6.92 -22.77
N THR A 82 2.25 6.31 -23.67
CA THR A 82 1.71 5.57 -24.81
C THR A 82 1.88 4.09 -24.56
N GLY A 83 0.97 3.44 -24.68
CA GLY A 83 0.65 2.08 -24.60
C GLY A 83 -0.72 2.12 -24.04
N ALA A 84 -1.75 1.95 -24.87
CA ALA A 84 -2.93 1.38 -24.30
C ALA A 84 -2.42 0.30 -23.36
N VAL A 85 -2.72 0.36 -22.05
CA VAL A 85 -2.91 -0.87 -21.30
C VAL A 85 -3.62 -1.70 -22.32
N ALA A 86 -2.96 -2.75 -22.86
CA ALA A 86 -3.57 -3.60 -23.86
C ALA A 86 -4.95 -3.84 -23.31
N GLU A 87 -5.96 -3.31 -24.00
CA GLU A 87 -7.33 -3.41 -23.48
C GLU A 87 -7.44 -4.88 -23.23
N ASN A 88 -7.45 -5.26 -21.94
CA ASN A 88 -7.29 -6.65 -21.58
C ASN A 88 -8.42 -7.33 -22.34
N GLU A 89 -8.11 -8.15 -23.35
CA GLU A 89 -9.12 -8.81 -24.18
C GLU A 89 -10.12 -9.58 -23.31
N TYR A 90 -9.72 -9.87 -22.06
CA TYR A 90 -10.53 -10.51 -21.03
C TYR A 90 -11.23 -9.55 -20.08
N LYS A 91 -11.15 -8.23 -20.31
CA LYS A 91 -11.72 -7.21 -19.38
C LYS A 91 -13.21 -7.44 -19.16
N ASP A 92 -13.93 -7.69 -20.24
CA ASP A 92 -15.39 -7.93 -20.17
C ASP A 92 -15.69 -9.27 -19.49
N ASP A 93 -14.89 -10.30 -19.75
CA ASP A 93 -15.03 -11.59 -19.10
C ASP A 93 -14.70 -11.51 -17.61
N LEU A 94 -13.62 -10.82 -17.25
CA LEU A 94 -13.27 -10.55 -15.85
C LEU A 94 -14.38 -9.75 -15.15
N GLN A 95 -14.91 -8.69 -15.78
CA GLN A 95 -16.01 -7.91 -15.23
C GLN A 95 -17.28 -8.76 -15.05
N ASN A 96 -17.57 -9.66 -15.98
CA ASN A 96 -18.70 -10.58 -15.88
C ASN A 96 -18.51 -11.57 -14.73
N VAL A 97 -17.30 -12.11 -14.52
CA VAL A 97 -16.98 -12.99 -13.39
C VAL A 97 -17.14 -12.23 -12.07
N VAL A 98 -16.54 -11.03 -11.98
CA VAL A 98 -16.66 -10.15 -10.79
C VAL A 98 -18.13 -9.84 -10.49
N ASN A 99 -18.92 -9.47 -11.48
CA ASN A 99 -20.35 -9.20 -11.31
C ASN A 99 -21.14 -10.41 -10.78
N LYS A 100 -20.81 -11.62 -11.26
CA LYS A 100 -21.42 -12.87 -10.75
C LYS A 100 -21.04 -13.13 -9.30
N ILE A 101 -19.76 -12.95 -8.94
CA ILE A 101 -19.28 -13.09 -7.57
C ILE A 101 -20.03 -12.13 -6.66
N ILE A 102 -20.11 -10.85 -7.02
CA ILE A 102 -20.80 -9.82 -6.23
C ILE A 102 -22.28 -10.11 -6.09
N THR A 103 -22.95 -10.48 -7.18
CA THR A 103 -24.38 -10.85 -7.13
C THR A 103 -24.61 -12.00 -6.16
N ARG A 104 -23.70 -12.98 -6.15
CA ARG A 104 -23.77 -14.10 -5.22
C ARG A 104 -23.58 -13.64 -3.77
N TYR A 105 -22.50 -12.92 -3.50
CA TYR A 105 -22.15 -12.51 -2.14
C TYR A 105 -23.06 -11.42 -1.58
N SER A 106 -23.63 -10.55 -2.40
CA SER A 106 -24.59 -9.52 -1.94
C SER A 106 -25.82 -10.12 -1.23
N SER A 107 -26.11 -11.39 -1.48
CA SER A 107 -27.23 -12.10 -0.85
C SER A 107 -26.82 -13.20 0.15
N THR A 108 -25.55 -13.57 0.19
CA THR A 108 -25.06 -14.73 0.95
C THR A 108 -23.76 -14.49 1.72
N ALA A 109 -23.22 -13.27 1.68
CA ALA A 109 -22.00 -12.95 2.41
C ALA A 109 -22.24 -13.09 3.92
N ASP A 110 -21.45 -13.93 4.57
CA ASP A 110 -21.57 -14.27 5.98
C ASP A 110 -20.24 -14.17 6.74
N ASP A 111 -19.12 -13.86 6.05
CA ASP A 111 -17.82 -13.67 6.67
C ASP A 111 -17.16 -12.30 6.34
N ASP A 112 -16.15 -11.94 7.13
CA ASP A 112 -15.46 -10.67 7.06
C ASP A 112 -14.76 -10.45 5.70
N TRP A 113 -14.23 -11.53 5.09
CA TRP A 113 -13.54 -11.45 3.80
C TRP A 113 -14.49 -11.17 2.65
N GLU A 114 -15.66 -11.81 2.67
CA GLU A 114 -16.69 -11.56 1.67
C GLU A 114 -17.21 -10.14 1.75
N TRP A 115 -17.48 -9.64 2.95
CA TRP A 115 -17.89 -8.26 3.18
C TRP A 115 -16.82 -7.25 2.81
N MET A 116 -15.55 -7.51 3.12
CA MET A 116 -14.45 -6.64 2.74
C MET A 116 -14.31 -6.55 1.21
N ASN A 117 -14.40 -7.69 0.50
CA ASN A 117 -14.32 -7.71 -0.96
C ASN A 117 -15.48 -6.96 -1.61
N LEU A 118 -16.71 -7.11 -1.09
CA LEU A 118 -17.86 -6.34 -1.54
C LEU A 118 -17.62 -4.84 -1.35
N GLY A 119 -17.00 -4.45 -0.24
CA GLY A 119 -16.68 -3.08 0.08
C GLY A 119 -15.72 -2.44 -0.92
N PHE A 120 -14.64 -3.09 -1.19
CA PHE A 120 -13.67 -2.62 -2.16
C PHE A 120 -14.24 -2.48 -3.57
N TYR A 121 -15.09 -3.41 -3.99
CA TYR A 121 -15.68 -3.36 -5.32
C TYR A 121 -16.68 -2.22 -5.47
N GLN A 122 -17.53 -1.98 -4.49
CA GLN A 122 -18.57 -0.95 -4.59
C GLN A 122 -18.03 0.47 -4.40
N GLY A 123 -16.76 0.62 -3.99
CA GLY A 123 -16.06 1.91 -3.88
C GLY A 123 -16.68 2.90 -2.89
N LYS A 124 -17.77 2.56 -2.26
CA LYS A 124 -18.47 3.32 -1.23
C LYS A 124 -19.39 2.41 -0.44
N LEU A 125 -18.87 1.75 0.55
CA LEU A 125 -19.73 1.12 1.52
C LEU A 125 -20.34 2.08 2.52
N ALA A 126 -19.89 3.33 2.54
CA ALA A 126 -20.42 4.40 3.41
C ALA A 126 -21.96 4.58 3.37
N ASN A 127 -22.64 3.99 2.41
CA ASN A 127 -24.09 4.01 2.31
C ASN A 127 -24.71 2.61 2.39
N TYR A 128 -23.95 1.59 2.72
CA TYR A 128 -24.48 0.26 2.91
C TYR A 128 -24.88 0.06 4.37
N ASP A 129 -25.93 0.74 4.76
CA ASP A 129 -26.58 0.59 6.06
C ASP A 129 -27.64 -0.53 6.06
N GLY A 130 -27.65 -1.38 5.05
CA GLY A 130 -28.64 -2.44 4.83
C GLY A 130 -28.85 -3.43 5.98
N GLY A 131 -28.93 -2.91 7.20
CA GLY A 131 -29.16 -3.70 8.41
C GLY A 131 -27.93 -4.41 8.93
N TYR A 132 -26.72 -3.89 8.64
CA TYR A 132 -25.50 -4.47 9.20
C TYR A 132 -25.46 -4.34 10.72
N ASP A 133 -25.35 -5.48 11.39
CA ASP A 133 -25.30 -5.56 12.85
C ASP A 133 -23.87 -5.28 13.36
N LEU A 134 -23.51 -3.99 13.42
CA LEU A 134 -22.21 -3.57 13.96
C LEU A 134 -22.06 -3.99 15.43
N ALA A 135 -23.13 -3.96 16.20
CA ALA A 135 -23.11 -4.37 17.61
C ALA A 135 -22.85 -5.86 17.76
N GLY A 136 -23.47 -6.69 16.93
CA GLY A 136 -23.20 -8.13 16.88
C GLY A 136 -21.75 -8.41 16.47
N GLN A 137 -21.26 -7.74 15.42
CA GLN A 137 -19.88 -7.92 14.95
C GLN A 137 -18.83 -7.59 16.03
N ILE A 138 -19.01 -6.49 16.75
CA ILE A 138 -18.09 -6.14 17.86
C ILE A 138 -18.34 -7.06 19.06
N GLY A 139 -19.61 -7.41 19.32
CA GLY A 139 -19.99 -8.33 20.40
C GLY A 139 -19.37 -9.73 20.28
N ASP A 140 -19.16 -10.21 19.06
CA ASP A 140 -18.53 -11.51 18.80
C ASP A 140 -16.98 -11.47 18.82
N LEU A 141 -16.38 -10.28 18.86
CA LEU A 141 -14.93 -10.13 18.84
C LEU A 141 -14.28 -10.70 20.10
N ASP A 142 -13.43 -11.71 19.94
CA ASP A 142 -12.62 -12.27 21.03
C ASP A 142 -11.19 -11.71 20.95
N THR A 143 -10.84 -10.88 21.91
CA THR A 143 -9.52 -10.22 22.02
C THR A 143 -8.53 -10.99 22.87
N THR A 144 -8.83 -12.23 23.28
CA THR A 144 -8.02 -13.00 24.25
C THR A 144 -7.29 -14.21 23.67
N THR A 145 -7.61 -14.63 22.46
CA THR A 145 -6.99 -15.80 21.82
C THR A 145 -5.64 -15.47 21.17
N SER A 146 -4.85 -16.50 20.84
CA SER A 146 -3.58 -16.33 20.09
C SER A 146 -3.77 -15.77 18.67
N VAL A 147 -4.99 -15.78 18.15
CA VAL A 147 -5.37 -15.19 16.86
C VAL A 147 -6.12 -13.87 17.00
N ALA A 148 -6.26 -13.36 18.24
CA ALA A 148 -7.04 -12.14 18.51
C ALA A 148 -6.54 -10.93 17.70
N MET A 149 -5.23 -10.74 17.60
CA MET A 149 -4.65 -9.64 16.81
C MET A 149 -5.09 -9.73 15.33
N THR A 150 -5.11 -10.92 14.75
CA THR A 150 -5.60 -11.15 13.38
C THR A 150 -7.09 -10.87 13.27
N ASN A 151 -7.90 -11.27 14.26
CA ASN A 151 -9.34 -11.04 14.26
C ASN A 151 -9.67 -9.54 14.37
N ILE A 152 -8.98 -8.81 15.25
CA ILE A 152 -9.10 -7.35 15.35
C ILE A 152 -8.76 -6.69 14.00
N ALA A 153 -7.64 -7.08 13.37
CA ALA A 153 -7.24 -6.55 12.07
C ALA A 153 -8.30 -6.80 11.00
N ARG A 154 -8.80 -8.03 10.88
CA ARG A 154 -9.85 -8.39 9.93
C ARG A 154 -11.11 -7.55 10.14
N THR A 155 -11.53 -7.40 11.38
CA THR A 155 -12.70 -6.57 11.72
C THR A 155 -12.47 -5.11 11.32
N ILE A 156 -11.27 -4.52 11.58
CA ILE A 156 -10.93 -3.17 11.12
C ILE A 156 -10.99 -3.09 9.59
N MET A 157 -10.38 -4.03 8.88
CA MET A 157 -10.36 -4.04 7.41
C MET A 157 -11.78 -4.09 6.85
N MET A 158 -12.62 -4.97 7.37
CA MET A 158 -14.01 -5.13 6.95
C MET A 158 -14.84 -3.87 7.25
N LEU A 159 -14.74 -3.32 8.46
CA LEU A 159 -15.47 -2.12 8.84
C LEU A 159 -15.00 -0.89 8.04
N THR A 160 -13.69 -0.73 7.86
CA THR A 160 -13.13 0.35 7.03
C THR A 160 -13.59 0.24 5.58
N ALA A 161 -13.60 -0.96 5.00
CA ALA A 161 -14.12 -1.20 3.65
C ALA A 161 -15.61 -0.83 3.52
N ARG A 162 -16.39 -0.96 4.61
CA ARG A 162 -17.78 -0.54 4.68
C ARG A 162 -17.98 0.95 4.99
N GLY A 163 -16.89 1.69 5.19
CA GLY A 163 -16.92 3.12 5.44
C GLY A 163 -17.08 3.51 6.90
N PHE A 164 -16.94 2.56 7.84
CA PHE A 164 -16.89 2.87 9.26
C PHE A 164 -15.53 3.43 9.66
N ASP A 165 -15.55 4.40 10.54
CA ASP A 165 -14.33 4.92 11.18
C ASP A 165 -14.03 4.11 12.45
N CYS A 166 -13.06 3.20 12.36
CA CYS A 166 -12.67 2.35 13.48
C CYS A 166 -11.91 3.09 14.59
N SER A 167 -11.57 4.36 14.40
CA SER A 167 -11.00 5.19 15.46
C SER A 167 -12.06 5.85 16.35
N ASN A 168 -13.33 5.80 15.96
CA ASN A 168 -14.44 6.40 16.69
C ASN A 168 -15.75 5.62 16.44
N LEU A 169 -15.82 4.39 16.93
CA LEU A 169 -17.00 3.55 16.76
C LEU A 169 -18.21 4.03 17.58
N ALA A 170 -17.98 4.71 18.70
CA ALA A 170 -19.06 5.25 19.54
C ALA A 170 -20.02 6.17 18.76
N GLN A 171 -19.56 6.84 17.69
CA GLN A 171 -20.42 7.67 16.84
C GLN A 171 -21.58 6.90 16.17
N TYR A 172 -21.44 5.58 16.07
CA TYR A 172 -22.45 4.68 15.48
C TYR A 172 -23.33 3.98 16.53
N ASN A 173 -23.16 4.34 17.83
CA ASN A 173 -23.86 3.75 18.96
C ASN A 173 -24.29 4.83 19.99
N ASP A 174 -24.93 5.89 19.52
CA ASP A 174 -25.42 7.01 20.35
C ASP A 174 -24.36 7.59 21.30
N GLY A 175 -23.08 7.58 20.90
CA GLY A 175 -21.96 8.07 21.69
C GLY A 175 -21.49 7.12 22.80
N GLN A 176 -21.97 5.88 22.83
CA GLN A 176 -21.57 4.88 23.81
C GLN A 176 -20.59 3.87 23.17
N PRO A 177 -19.62 3.33 23.92
CA PRO A 177 -18.78 2.25 23.44
C PRO A 177 -19.62 0.99 23.13
N PHE A 178 -19.14 0.19 22.20
CA PHE A 178 -19.61 -1.20 22.05
C PHE A 178 -18.97 -2.08 23.12
N ILE A 179 -19.51 -3.27 23.34
CA ILE A 179 -18.97 -4.25 24.27
C ILE A 179 -18.58 -5.51 23.52
N ASP A 180 -17.33 -5.94 23.67
CA ASP A 180 -16.83 -7.17 23.05
C ASP A 180 -17.30 -8.45 23.78
N SER A 181 -16.95 -9.63 23.27
CA SER A 181 -17.34 -10.93 23.85
C SER A 181 -16.80 -11.19 25.27
N LYS A 182 -15.89 -10.35 25.74
CA LYS A 182 -15.26 -10.44 27.08
C LYS A 182 -15.75 -9.35 28.03
N GLY A 183 -16.65 -8.48 27.57
CA GLY A 183 -17.19 -7.37 28.36
C GLY A 183 -16.29 -6.13 28.37
N ASN A 184 -15.33 -6.02 27.47
CA ASN A 184 -14.51 -4.82 27.34
C ASN A 184 -15.23 -3.78 26.47
N GLU A 185 -15.02 -2.51 26.83
CA GLU A 185 -15.48 -1.38 26.03
C GLU A 185 -14.62 -1.21 24.77
N VAL A 186 -15.28 -1.06 23.61
CA VAL A 186 -14.66 -0.88 22.30
C VAL A 186 -15.28 0.35 21.64
N ASP A 187 -14.60 1.47 21.71
CA ASP A 187 -14.94 2.72 21.01
C ASP A 187 -13.93 3.06 19.92
N ASN A 188 -12.69 2.58 20.06
CA ASN A 188 -11.58 2.81 19.15
C ASN A 188 -10.86 1.47 18.87
N LEU A 189 -11.32 0.77 17.83
CA LEU A 189 -10.76 -0.52 17.45
C LEU A 189 -9.34 -0.40 16.88
N ALA A 190 -9.01 0.73 16.22
CA ALA A 190 -7.66 1.01 15.79
C ALA A 190 -6.70 1.12 17.00
N ALA A 191 -7.15 1.76 18.11
CA ALA A 191 -6.38 1.79 19.36
C ALA A 191 -6.24 0.42 20.00
N THR A 192 -7.28 -0.42 19.95
CA THR A 192 -7.20 -1.81 20.40
C THR A 192 -6.12 -2.58 19.63
N MET A 193 -5.99 -2.33 18.31
CA MET A 193 -4.96 -2.95 17.46
C MET A 193 -3.55 -2.49 17.87
N TYR A 194 -3.25 -1.19 17.84
CA TYR A 194 -1.88 -0.74 18.08
C TYR A 194 -1.47 -0.80 19.57
N ASN A 195 -2.38 -1.02 20.50
CA ASN A 195 -2.08 -1.29 21.91
C ASN A 195 -2.23 -2.77 22.30
N TYR A 196 -2.39 -3.67 21.32
CA TYR A 196 -2.55 -5.09 21.58
C TYR A 196 -1.32 -5.66 22.31
N ALA A 197 -1.53 -6.21 23.52
CA ALA A 197 -0.49 -6.74 24.39
C ALA A 197 -0.53 -8.27 24.53
N GLY A 198 -1.43 -8.96 23.79
CA GLY A 198 -1.59 -10.40 23.87
C GLY A 198 -0.57 -11.18 23.02
N THR A 199 -0.69 -12.49 23.04
CA THR A 199 0.08 -13.37 22.14
C THR A 199 -0.43 -13.25 20.70
N TYR A 200 0.46 -13.42 19.73
CA TYR A 200 0.10 -13.31 18.31
C TYR A 200 0.85 -14.35 17.46
N THR A 201 0.32 -14.65 16.31
CA THR A 201 1.02 -15.28 15.20
C THR A 201 1.49 -14.19 14.23
N ILE A 202 2.38 -14.52 13.29
CA ILE A 202 2.89 -13.54 12.32
C ILE A 202 1.77 -12.87 11.48
N ASN A 203 0.63 -13.54 11.31
CA ASN A 203 -0.56 -12.98 10.67
C ASN A 203 -1.08 -11.72 11.38
N GLY A 204 -0.96 -11.68 12.70
CA GLY A 204 -1.40 -10.52 13.49
C GLY A 204 -0.72 -9.22 13.07
N PRO A 205 0.61 -9.11 13.12
CA PRO A 205 1.33 -7.94 12.63
C PRO A 205 1.12 -7.63 11.14
N ILE A 206 1.09 -8.66 10.27
CA ILE A 206 0.85 -8.49 8.84
C ILE A 206 -0.50 -7.82 8.60
N PHE A 207 -1.57 -8.41 9.08
CA PHE A 207 -2.91 -7.86 8.91
C PHE A 207 -3.14 -6.59 9.73
N GLY A 208 -2.49 -6.47 10.90
CA GLY A 208 -2.51 -5.26 11.71
C GLY A 208 -1.99 -4.05 10.95
N LEU A 209 -0.84 -4.17 10.31
CA LEU A 209 -0.26 -3.10 9.48
C LEU A 209 -1.19 -2.75 8.31
N ILE A 210 -1.66 -3.76 7.56
CA ILE A 210 -2.60 -3.57 6.44
C ILE A 210 -3.87 -2.84 6.91
N SER A 211 -4.45 -3.25 8.03
CA SER A 211 -5.71 -2.70 8.53
C SER A 211 -5.58 -1.22 8.94
N LEU A 212 -4.47 -0.87 9.58
CA LEU A 212 -4.21 0.51 10.02
C LEU A 212 -3.88 1.42 8.83
N ASP A 213 -3.13 0.93 7.84
CA ASP A 213 -2.81 1.68 6.62
C ASP A 213 -4.05 1.88 5.73
N MET A 214 -4.89 0.86 5.60
CA MET A 214 -6.11 0.91 4.81
C MET A 214 -7.07 2.02 5.28
N GLY A 215 -7.19 2.20 6.59
CA GLY A 215 -8.00 3.26 7.20
C GLY A 215 -7.23 4.57 7.39
N ASN A 216 -5.94 4.60 7.04
CA ASN A 216 -5.04 5.72 7.33
C ASN A 216 -5.09 6.14 8.82
N TYR A 217 -5.18 5.13 9.71
CA TYR A 217 -5.25 5.38 11.16
C TYR A 217 -3.88 5.81 11.69
N THR A 218 -3.88 6.88 12.48
CA THR A 218 -2.65 7.36 13.14
C THR A 218 -2.24 6.41 14.25
N ILE A 219 -0.99 5.98 14.24
CA ILE A 219 -0.38 5.18 15.31
C ILE A 219 0.44 6.13 16.17
N PRO A 220 0.13 6.29 17.47
CA PRO A 220 0.92 7.12 18.39
C PRO A 220 2.32 6.54 18.64
N ASP A 221 3.31 7.42 18.86
CA ASP A 221 4.69 7.00 19.13
C ASP A 221 4.85 6.19 20.44
N ASN A 222 3.90 6.29 21.35
CA ASN A 222 3.86 5.54 22.61
C ASN A 222 3.00 4.27 22.54
N ALA A 223 2.52 3.89 21.37
CA ALA A 223 1.79 2.64 21.17
C ALA A 223 2.70 1.42 21.43
N ILE A 224 2.11 0.28 21.79
CA ILE A 224 2.84 -1.00 21.88
C ILE A 224 3.32 -1.43 20.47
N TRP A 225 2.44 -1.29 19.49
CA TRP A 225 2.72 -1.55 18.08
C TRP A 225 2.87 -0.22 17.34
N THR A 226 4.04 0.39 17.47
CA THR A 226 4.42 1.52 16.61
C THR A 226 4.64 1.02 15.18
N ARG A 227 4.74 1.95 14.21
CA ARG A 227 5.08 1.55 12.84
C ARG A 227 6.42 0.81 12.78
N ASP A 228 7.42 1.26 13.53
CA ASP A 228 8.71 0.56 13.66
C ASP A 228 8.54 -0.86 14.20
N ALA A 229 7.70 -1.06 15.22
CA ALA A 229 7.46 -2.38 15.81
C ALA A 229 6.82 -3.34 14.80
N PHE A 230 5.82 -2.89 14.04
CA PHE A 230 5.25 -3.68 12.94
C PHE A 230 6.32 -4.03 11.90
N MET A 231 7.05 -3.03 11.40
CA MET A 231 8.05 -3.22 10.35
C MET A 231 9.18 -4.15 10.81
N ASP A 232 9.63 -4.03 12.05
CA ASP A 232 10.70 -4.89 12.57
C ASP A 232 10.27 -6.35 12.67
N VAL A 233 9.07 -6.61 13.16
CA VAL A 233 8.55 -8.00 13.24
C VAL A 233 8.37 -8.59 11.84
N ILE A 234 7.77 -7.83 10.91
CA ILE A 234 7.45 -8.32 9.57
C ILE A 234 8.73 -8.52 8.74
N LEU A 235 9.64 -7.53 8.73
CA LEU A 235 10.86 -7.59 7.92
C LEU A 235 11.88 -8.61 8.43
N ASN A 236 11.89 -8.92 9.73
CA ASN A 236 12.78 -9.93 10.30
C ASN A 236 12.18 -11.35 10.24
N HIS A 237 10.93 -11.50 9.80
CA HIS A 237 10.33 -12.83 9.68
C HIS A 237 11.00 -13.63 8.57
N VAL A 238 11.30 -14.92 8.85
CA VAL A 238 11.91 -15.84 7.88
C VAL A 238 10.81 -16.58 7.13
N TYR A 239 10.75 -16.41 5.81
CA TYR A 239 9.68 -17.01 4.99
C TYR A 239 9.60 -18.53 5.06
N LEU A 240 10.72 -19.21 5.11
CA LEU A 240 10.77 -20.68 5.05
C LEU A 240 10.67 -21.35 6.42
N SER A 241 10.27 -20.63 7.48
CA SER A 241 9.98 -21.25 8.75
C SER A 241 8.65 -22.00 8.69
N ASP A 242 8.59 -23.13 9.35
CA ASP A 242 7.52 -24.11 9.39
C ASP A 242 6.12 -23.63 9.03
N GLY A 243 5.62 -24.02 7.86
CA GLY A 243 4.24 -23.79 7.42
C GLY A 243 3.96 -22.43 6.79
N PHE A 244 4.99 -21.64 6.45
CA PHE A 244 4.81 -20.40 5.69
C PHE A 244 4.64 -20.75 4.21
N ASP A 245 3.40 -20.77 3.77
CA ASP A 245 3.02 -21.09 2.40
C ASP A 245 3.02 -19.85 1.48
N THR A 246 2.77 -20.06 0.20
CA THR A 246 2.74 -19.00 -0.83
C THR A 246 1.77 -17.88 -0.49
N ASP A 247 0.63 -18.20 0.11
CA ASP A 247 -0.39 -17.21 0.50
C ASP A 247 0.16 -16.25 1.56
N MET A 248 0.87 -16.82 2.54
CA MET A 248 1.47 -16.04 3.62
C MET A 248 2.62 -15.17 3.14
N VAL A 249 3.44 -15.69 2.21
CA VAL A 249 4.49 -14.89 1.54
C VAL A 249 3.85 -13.70 0.81
N ALA A 250 2.80 -13.95 0.03
CA ALA A 250 2.09 -12.91 -0.70
C ALA A 250 1.46 -11.86 0.24
N MET A 251 0.83 -12.28 1.34
CA MET A 251 0.24 -11.37 2.33
C MET A 251 1.29 -10.50 3.03
N LEU A 252 2.44 -11.09 3.39
CA LEU A 252 3.55 -10.34 3.96
C LEU A 252 4.07 -9.31 2.96
N MET A 253 4.31 -9.70 1.72
CA MET A 253 4.74 -8.79 0.67
C MET A 253 3.73 -7.65 0.48
N GLN A 254 2.43 -7.95 0.48
CA GLN A 254 1.37 -6.97 0.36
C GLN A 254 1.39 -5.94 1.50
N SER A 255 1.66 -6.37 2.74
CA SER A 255 1.71 -5.48 3.90
C SER A 255 2.83 -4.44 3.85
N ILE A 256 3.99 -4.80 3.27
CA ILE A 256 5.18 -3.95 3.23
C ILE A 256 5.37 -3.22 1.90
N ALA A 257 4.74 -3.66 0.81
CA ALA A 257 4.92 -3.06 -0.52
C ALA A 257 4.71 -1.53 -0.56
N PRO A 258 3.75 -0.92 0.17
CA PRO A 258 3.61 0.53 0.23
C PRO A 258 4.85 1.28 0.70
N TYR A 259 5.72 0.61 1.47
CA TYR A 259 6.93 1.18 2.07
C TYR A 259 8.20 0.97 1.23
N ALA A 260 8.09 0.44 0.01
CA ALA A 260 9.25 0.16 -0.85
C ALA A 260 10.08 1.42 -1.21
N ASN A 261 9.46 2.60 -1.17
CA ASN A 261 10.11 3.89 -1.42
C ASN A 261 10.22 4.77 -0.16
N ASP A 262 9.95 4.21 1.02
CA ASP A 262 10.08 4.92 2.28
C ASP A 262 11.56 5.21 2.59
N GLU A 263 11.85 6.37 3.19
CA GLU A 263 13.22 6.80 3.48
C GLU A 263 13.89 5.93 4.57
N VAL A 264 13.10 5.38 5.49
CA VAL A 264 13.60 4.60 6.63
C VAL A 264 13.61 3.10 6.31
N TYR A 265 12.52 2.60 5.73
CA TYR A 265 12.31 1.15 5.55
C TYR A 265 12.63 0.65 4.14
N GLY A 266 12.66 1.52 3.14
CA GLY A 266 12.59 1.15 1.73
C GLY A 266 13.67 0.17 1.28
N GLU A 267 14.90 0.26 1.77
CA GLU A 267 15.98 -0.70 1.42
C GLU A 267 15.65 -2.10 1.93
N ARG A 268 15.29 -2.23 3.22
CA ARG A 268 14.92 -3.51 3.84
C ARG A 268 13.66 -4.10 3.19
N VAL A 269 12.69 -3.25 2.87
CA VAL A 269 11.44 -3.65 2.22
C VAL A 269 11.73 -4.23 0.83
N ARG A 270 12.49 -3.54 -0.02
CA ARG A 270 12.83 -4.06 -1.35
C ARG A 270 13.55 -5.40 -1.29
N ALA A 271 14.53 -5.53 -0.39
CA ALA A 271 15.22 -6.81 -0.18
C ALA A 271 14.26 -7.92 0.23
N LYS A 272 13.30 -7.62 1.13
CA LYS A 272 12.29 -8.58 1.58
C LYS A 272 11.28 -8.95 0.49
N LEU A 273 10.91 -8.00 -0.36
CA LEU A 273 10.06 -8.27 -1.52
C LEU A 273 10.78 -9.14 -2.56
N GLU A 274 12.06 -8.89 -2.83
CA GLU A 274 12.89 -9.73 -3.73
C GLU A 274 13.01 -11.16 -3.20
N GLU A 275 13.22 -11.33 -1.89
CA GLU A 275 13.20 -12.64 -1.23
C GLU A 275 11.86 -13.33 -1.47
N GLY A 276 10.73 -12.65 -1.21
CA GLY A 276 9.38 -13.20 -1.42
C GLY A 276 9.12 -13.62 -2.86
N VAL A 277 9.48 -12.76 -3.84
CA VAL A 277 9.35 -13.09 -5.28
C VAL A 277 10.15 -14.35 -5.64
N SER A 278 11.28 -14.59 -5.00
CA SER A 278 12.09 -15.80 -5.29
C SER A 278 11.47 -17.10 -4.77
N ILE A 279 10.47 -17.01 -3.90
CA ILE A 279 9.78 -18.15 -3.27
C ILE A 279 8.49 -18.50 -4.00
N ILE A 280 7.78 -17.49 -4.52
CA ILE A 280 6.53 -17.65 -5.29
C ILE A 280 6.81 -18.01 -6.75
#